data_a3cce8dba446a30748b399c7fe3fd677
#
_entry.id   a3cce8dba446a30748b399c7fe3fd677
#
_cell.length_a   1.000
_cell.length_b   1.000
_cell.length_c   1.000
_cell.angle_alpha   90.00
_cell.angle_beta   90.00
_cell.angle_gamma   90.00
#
_symmetry.space_group_name_H-M   'P 1'
#
loop_
_entity.id
_entity.type
_entity.pdbx_description
1 polymer ?
#
loop_
_entity_poly.entity_id
_entity_poly.type
_entity_poly.pdbx_seq_one_letter_code
_entity_poly.pdbx_strand_id
1 'polypeptide(L)'
;MMKRVQLLRFLVQMGFLAAMAFVGFNTKLAANALAPAILLFGVFFCGWVCPLGAVQDWMSRLGRWLKLPRLRVPFRVQRYLQLIRYAFFMLLSAGVVIELLKGPYNFSKLVHGEIWTLASGIIVLFLLLGLFMDRPFCNYFCTGGARQGLFSVLRIFGIRRRAGNCVNCGMCSKKCPMNIDVSNTEFVRHPNCIGCMTCVTSCPKKCISYGLMPGLKATPGRKRG
;
A
#
# COMPACT_ATOMS: atom_id res chain seq x y z
N MET A 1 0.17 17.74 -13.96
CA MET A 1 -0.34 17.51 -12.58
C MET A 1 -0.12 16.08 -12.08
N MET A 2 -0.32 15.04 -12.89
CA MET A 2 -0.22 13.63 -12.49
C MET A 2 1.19 13.20 -12.05
N LYS A 3 2.25 13.64 -12.70
CA LYS A 3 3.64 13.37 -12.30
C LYS A 3 4.01 14.03 -10.95
N ARG A 4 3.40 15.19 -10.63
CA ARG A 4 3.67 15.93 -9.37
C ARG A 4 3.25 15.16 -8.13
N VAL A 5 2.12 14.45 -8.15
CA VAL A 5 1.65 13.64 -6.99
C VAL A 5 2.62 12.49 -6.68
N GLN A 6 3.15 11.82 -7.71
CA GLN A 6 4.13 10.75 -7.52
C GLN A 6 5.50 11.28 -7.09
N LEU A 7 5.88 12.48 -7.54
CA LEU A 7 7.09 13.17 -7.08
C LEU A 7 6.94 13.56 -5.61
N LEU A 8 5.82 14.19 -5.24
CA LEU A 8 5.54 14.56 -3.84
C LEU A 8 5.59 13.33 -2.93
N ARG A 9 4.96 12.23 -3.35
CA ARG A 9 5.01 10.96 -2.61
C ARG A 9 6.45 10.46 -2.44
N PHE A 10 7.26 10.53 -3.48
CA PHE A 10 8.68 10.15 -3.42
C PHE A 10 9.46 11.04 -2.43
N LEU A 11 9.27 12.36 -2.48
CA LEU A 11 9.92 13.30 -1.55
C LEU A 11 9.51 13.05 -0.09
N VAL A 12 8.24 12.80 0.17
CA VAL A 12 7.74 12.44 1.51
C VAL A 12 8.39 11.15 1.99
N GLN A 13 8.45 10.12 1.15
CA GLN A 13 9.09 8.86 1.47
C GLN A 13 10.59 9.01 1.78
N MET A 14 11.31 9.83 0.99
CA MET A 14 12.73 10.14 1.23
C MET A 14 12.93 10.88 2.54
N GLY A 15 12.12 11.91 2.80
CA GLY A 15 12.20 12.69 4.04
C GLY A 15 11.97 11.83 5.29
N PHE A 16 10.97 10.94 5.28
CA PHE A 16 10.73 10.04 6.40
C PHE A 16 11.81 8.97 6.56
N LEU A 17 12.38 8.47 5.48
CA LEU A 17 13.51 7.53 5.55
C LEU A 17 14.74 8.20 6.14
N ALA A 18 15.05 9.43 5.71
CA ALA A 18 16.13 10.23 6.27
C ALA A 18 15.89 10.55 7.75
N ALA A 19 14.68 10.97 8.12
CA ALA A 19 14.32 11.23 9.51
C ALA A 19 14.50 9.99 10.40
N MET A 20 14.17 8.80 9.89
CA MET A 20 14.38 7.54 10.61
C MET A 20 15.87 7.24 10.80
N ALA A 21 16.69 7.47 9.77
CA ALA A 21 18.12 7.17 9.81
C ALA A 21 18.91 8.16 10.69
N PHE A 22 18.57 9.46 10.64
CA PHE A 22 19.36 10.50 11.32
C PHE A 22 18.81 10.90 12.70
N VAL A 23 17.50 10.84 12.92
CA VAL A 23 16.83 11.35 14.14
C VAL A 23 16.31 10.21 15.02
N GLY A 24 16.41 8.95 14.58
CA GLY A 24 15.84 7.81 15.31
C GLY A 24 14.32 7.87 15.43
N PHE A 25 13.63 8.37 14.39
CA PHE A 25 12.20 8.59 14.38
C PHE A 25 11.38 7.32 14.70
N ASN A 26 10.55 7.38 15.73
CA ASN A 26 9.77 6.23 16.18
C ASN A 26 8.56 5.97 15.27
N THR A 27 8.71 5.01 14.35
CA THR A 27 7.68 4.64 13.38
C THR A 27 6.40 4.09 14.03
N LYS A 28 6.50 3.50 15.26
CA LYS A 28 5.33 3.03 16.00
C LYS A 28 4.49 4.20 16.50
N LEU A 29 5.15 5.25 17.02
CA LEU A 29 4.46 6.46 17.47
C LEU A 29 3.73 7.13 16.30
N ALA A 30 4.41 7.29 15.16
CA ALA A 30 3.79 7.84 13.95
C ALA A 30 2.61 7.01 13.45
N ALA A 31 2.74 5.68 13.42
CA ALA A 31 1.65 4.79 12.99
C ALA A 31 0.44 4.87 13.93
N ASN A 32 0.64 4.99 15.24
CA ASN A 32 -0.43 5.13 16.21
C ASN A 32 -1.07 6.52 16.19
N ALA A 33 -0.28 7.58 16.06
CA ALA A 33 -0.79 8.96 15.94
C ALA A 33 -1.65 9.15 14.67
N LEU A 34 -1.32 8.46 13.57
CA LEU A 34 -2.08 8.49 12.34
C LEU A 34 -3.26 7.49 12.31
N ALA A 35 -3.43 6.68 13.36
CA ALA A 35 -4.50 5.67 13.39
C ALA A 35 -5.91 6.25 13.18
N PRO A 36 -6.33 7.36 13.82
CA PRO A 36 -7.66 7.94 13.57
C PRO A 36 -7.84 8.43 12.12
N ALA A 37 -6.78 8.86 11.46
CA ALA A 37 -6.84 9.26 10.04
C ALA A 37 -7.16 8.10 9.09
N ILE A 38 -6.99 6.84 9.53
CA ILE A 38 -7.30 5.65 8.73
C ILE A 38 -8.79 5.56 8.42
N LEU A 39 -9.65 5.95 9.34
CA LEU A 39 -11.10 5.95 9.14
C LEU A 39 -11.53 7.00 8.09
N LEU A 40 -10.80 8.10 7.98
CA LEU A 40 -11.09 9.14 7.01
C LEU A 40 -10.46 8.82 5.64
N PHE A 41 -9.16 8.57 5.60
CA PHE A 41 -8.36 8.52 4.38
C PHE A 41 -7.92 7.10 3.96
N GLY A 42 -8.19 6.09 4.80
CA GLY A 42 -7.70 4.73 4.60
C GLY A 42 -6.23 4.56 4.97
N VAL A 43 -5.60 3.49 4.49
CA VAL A 43 -4.20 3.13 4.84
C VAL A 43 -3.20 4.06 4.13
N PHE A 44 -3.23 5.35 4.49
CA PHE A 44 -2.35 6.36 3.89
C PHE A 44 -0.89 6.20 4.34
N PHE A 45 -0.68 5.85 5.62
CA PHE A 45 0.65 5.65 6.20
C PHE A 45 1.51 4.68 5.38
N CYS A 46 0.98 3.51 5.02
CA CYS A 46 1.71 2.49 4.26
C CYS A 46 2.07 2.93 2.83
N GLY A 47 1.30 3.84 2.27
CA GLY A 47 1.53 4.37 0.93
C GLY A 47 2.54 5.51 0.86
N TRP A 48 2.65 6.32 1.91
CA TRP A 48 3.33 7.61 1.88
C TRP A 48 4.46 7.75 2.88
N VAL A 49 4.32 7.16 4.07
CA VAL A 49 5.21 7.40 5.21
C VAL A 49 6.07 6.19 5.54
N CYS A 50 5.53 4.96 5.39
CA CYS A 50 6.21 3.74 5.82
C CYS A 50 7.55 3.54 5.08
N PRO A 51 8.70 3.52 5.81
CA PRO A 51 10.02 3.39 5.19
C PRO A 51 10.19 2.06 4.48
N LEU A 52 9.74 0.95 5.06
CA LEU A 52 9.81 -0.37 4.43
C LEU A 52 9.00 -0.41 3.12
N GLY A 53 7.82 0.23 3.09
CA GLY A 53 7.02 0.39 1.89
C GLY A 53 7.71 1.23 0.81
N ALA A 54 8.45 2.26 1.22
CA ALA A 54 9.23 3.10 0.31
C ALA A 54 10.37 2.33 -0.35
N VAL A 55 11.15 1.58 0.44
CA VAL A 55 12.26 0.78 -0.08
C VAL A 55 11.75 -0.30 -1.05
N GLN A 56 10.64 -0.99 -0.74
CA GLN A 56 10.05 -1.95 -1.67
C GLN A 56 9.56 -1.28 -2.99
N ASP A 57 9.03 -0.05 -2.93
CA ASP A 57 8.68 0.70 -4.14
C ASP A 57 9.92 1.01 -4.99
N TRP A 58 11.06 1.31 -4.35
CA TRP A 58 12.31 1.58 -5.06
C TRP A 58 12.90 0.32 -5.67
N MET A 59 12.91 -0.80 -4.94
CA MET A 59 13.31 -2.10 -5.48
C MET A 59 12.45 -2.48 -6.70
N SER A 60 11.14 -2.26 -6.63
CA SER A 60 10.24 -2.46 -7.77
C SER A 60 10.55 -1.54 -8.96
N ARG A 61 10.96 -0.30 -8.71
CA ARG A 61 11.37 0.64 -9.79
C ARG A 61 12.69 0.21 -10.40
N LEU A 62 13.66 -0.21 -9.57
CA LEU A 62 14.95 -0.74 -10.00
C LEU A 62 14.77 -2.00 -10.87
N GLY A 63 13.92 -2.95 -10.45
CA GLY A 63 13.60 -4.13 -11.24
C GLY A 63 12.99 -3.80 -12.60
N ARG A 64 12.14 -2.76 -12.68
CA ARG A 64 11.61 -2.26 -13.96
C ARG A 64 12.68 -1.61 -14.83
N TRP A 65 13.60 -0.88 -14.25
CA TRP A 65 14.73 -0.25 -14.96
C TRP A 65 15.68 -1.31 -15.52
N LEU A 66 15.96 -2.37 -14.75
CA LEU A 66 16.75 -3.52 -15.17
C LEU A 66 16.00 -4.45 -16.15
N LYS A 67 14.74 -4.10 -16.54
CA LYS A 67 13.89 -4.92 -17.43
C LYS A 67 13.68 -6.36 -16.96
N LEU A 68 13.72 -6.60 -15.63
CA LEU A 68 13.48 -7.91 -15.06
C LEU A 68 12.02 -8.37 -15.28
N PRO A 69 11.80 -9.70 -15.42
CA PRO A 69 10.46 -10.26 -15.57
C PRO A 69 9.59 -9.91 -14.36
N ARG A 70 8.36 -9.44 -14.61
CA ARG A 70 7.45 -9.03 -13.55
C ARG A 70 6.49 -10.16 -13.20
N LEU A 71 6.65 -10.72 -12.02
CA LEU A 71 5.74 -11.72 -11.49
C LEU A 71 4.46 -11.03 -10.99
N ARG A 72 3.33 -11.45 -11.54
CA ARG A 72 2.01 -11.02 -11.09
C ARG A 72 1.19 -12.21 -10.70
N VAL A 73 0.72 -12.20 -9.48
CA VAL A 73 -0.18 -13.22 -8.98
C VAL A 73 -1.58 -13.00 -9.57
N PRO A 74 -2.22 -14.02 -10.14
CA PRO A 74 -3.61 -13.94 -10.59
C PRO A 74 -4.54 -13.49 -9.45
N PHE A 75 -5.57 -12.68 -9.73
CA PHE A 75 -6.48 -12.12 -8.70
C PHE A 75 -7.14 -13.19 -7.82
N ARG A 76 -7.41 -14.37 -8.36
CA ARG A 76 -7.98 -15.50 -7.59
C ARG A 76 -7.01 -15.97 -6.51
N VAL A 77 -5.76 -16.25 -6.88
CA VAL A 77 -4.69 -16.69 -5.95
C VAL A 77 -4.31 -15.58 -4.98
N GLN A 78 -4.26 -14.34 -5.45
CA GLN A 78 -4.00 -13.15 -4.65
C GLN A 78 -4.92 -13.06 -3.43
N ARG A 79 -6.20 -13.33 -3.61
CA ARG A 79 -7.19 -13.30 -2.53
C ARG A 79 -6.86 -14.27 -1.40
N TYR A 80 -6.45 -15.50 -1.74
CA TYR A 80 -6.06 -16.52 -0.76
C TYR A 80 -4.74 -16.17 -0.06
N LEU A 81 -3.74 -15.73 -0.83
CA LEU A 81 -2.44 -15.31 -0.27
C LEU A 81 -2.58 -14.12 0.70
N GLN A 82 -3.51 -13.21 0.44
CA GLN A 82 -3.79 -12.10 1.34
C GLN A 82 -4.41 -12.55 2.66
N LEU A 83 -5.11 -13.69 2.72
CA LEU A 83 -5.61 -14.27 3.96
C LEU A 83 -4.48 -14.68 4.91
N ILE A 84 -3.33 -15.12 4.39
CA ILE A 84 -2.14 -15.47 5.18
C ILE A 84 -1.74 -14.30 6.08
N ARG A 85 -1.77 -13.09 5.57
CA ARG A 85 -1.45 -11.86 6.32
C ARG A 85 -2.41 -11.64 7.50
N TYR A 86 -3.69 -11.95 7.34
CA TYR A 86 -4.67 -11.85 8.42
C TYR A 86 -4.54 -12.99 9.42
N ALA A 87 -4.20 -14.19 8.96
CA ALA A 87 -3.88 -15.31 9.84
C ALA A 87 -2.67 -14.98 10.75
N PHE A 88 -1.59 -14.45 10.19
CA PHE A 88 -0.46 -13.97 10.97
C PHE A 88 -0.81 -12.85 11.94
N PHE A 89 -1.67 -11.92 11.54
CA PHE A 89 -2.15 -10.86 12.42
C PHE A 89 -2.94 -11.45 13.62
N MET A 90 -3.81 -12.42 13.39
CA MET A 90 -4.59 -13.09 14.45
C MET A 90 -3.68 -13.87 15.39
N LEU A 91 -2.72 -14.63 14.87
CA LEU A 91 -1.73 -15.37 15.67
C LEU A 91 -0.88 -14.44 16.54
N LEU A 92 -0.45 -13.29 16.01
CA LEU A 92 0.29 -12.29 16.77
C LEU A 92 -0.56 -11.62 17.84
N SER A 93 -1.82 -11.32 17.57
CA SER A 93 -2.73 -10.72 18.54
C SER A 93 -3.07 -11.70 19.68
N ALA A 94 -3.05 -13.00 19.40
CA ALA A 94 -3.19 -14.07 20.39
C ALA A 94 -1.92 -14.34 21.22
N GLY A 95 -0.83 -13.59 21.00
CA GLY A 95 0.44 -13.76 21.71
C GLY A 95 1.24 -15.00 21.31
N VAL A 96 0.82 -15.73 20.30
CA VAL A 96 1.38 -17.03 19.91
C VAL A 96 2.63 -16.91 19.02
N VAL A 97 2.84 -15.77 18.38
CA VAL A 97 3.94 -15.61 17.41
C VAL A 97 4.88 -14.47 17.75
N ILE A 98 6.13 -14.81 17.73
CA ILE A 98 7.36 -14.10 18.01
C ILE A 98 7.47 -12.74 17.26
N GLU A 99 8.25 -11.81 17.80
CA GLU A 99 8.60 -10.48 17.28
C GLU A 99 9.07 -10.42 15.82
N LEU A 100 9.26 -11.57 15.18
CA LEU A 100 9.80 -11.79 13.84
C LEU A 100 9.05 -11.01 12.74
N LEU A 101 7.77 -10.70 12.94
CA LEU A 101 6.89 -10.14 11.90
C LEU A 101 6.58 -8.65 12.08
N LYS A 102 7.26 -7.98 13.00
CA LYS A 102 7.16 -6.51 13.19
C LYS A 102 8.02 -5.77 12.14
N GLY A 103 7.68 -5.91 10.85
CA GLY A 103 8.47 -5.44 9.72
C GLY A 103 9.11 -4.05 9.84
N PRO A 104 8.38 -2.95 10.12
CA PRO A 104 8.98 -1.61 10.23
C PRO A 104 9.99 -1.49 11.38
N TYR A 105 9.77 -2.19 12.50
CA TYR A 105 10.67 -2.20 13.65
C TYR A 105 11.96 -2.98 13.36
N ASN A 106 11.85 -4.13 12.73
CA ASN A 106 13.00 -4.94 12.35
C ASN A 106 13.82 -4.27 11.23
N PHE A 107 13.16 -3.51 10.34
CA PHE A 107 13.84 -2.71 9.35
C PHE A 107 14.66 -1.56 9.97
N SER A 108 14.13 -0.91 11.02
CA SER A 108 14.87 0.10 11.77
C SER A 108 16.15 -0.51 12.42
N LYS A 109 16.04 -1.67 13.05
CA LYS A 109 17.20 -2.40 13.62
C LYS A 109 18.25 -2.76 12.55
N LEU A 110 17.80 -3.18 11.37
CA LEU A 110 18.70 -3.47 10.26
C LEU A 110 19.48 -2.22 9.82
N VAL A 111 18.83 -1.06 9.73
CA VAL A 111 19.47 0.21 9.34
C VAL A 111 20.50 0.68 10.38
N HIS A 112 20.25 0.44 11.67
CA HIS A 112 21.17 0.80 12.77
C HIS A 112 22.25 -0.27 13.06
N GLY A 113 22.35 -1.31 12.23
CA GLY A 113 23.40 -2.34 12.35
C GLY A 113 23.23 -3.29 13.53
N GLU A 114 22.10 -3.27 14.22
CA GLU A 114 21.81 -4.19 15.32
C GLU A 114 21.48 -5.59 14.80
N ILE A 115 22.49 -6.44 14.81
CA ILE A 115 22.48 -7.91 14.72
C ILE A 115 21.68 -8.55 13.57
N TRP A 116 22.37 -9.36 12.80
CA TRP A 116 21.84 -10.32 11.83
C TRP A 116 20.95 -11.37 12.53
N THR A 117 19.69 -11.04 12.73
CA THR A 117 18.68 -11.98 13.21
C THR A 117 17.99 -12.66 12.02
N LEU A 118 17.34 -13.79 12.25
CA LEU A 118 16.51 -14.46 11.24
C LEU A 118 15.51 -13.47 10.60
N ALA A 119 15.00 -12.52 11.38
CA ALA A 119 14.10 -11.48 10.92
C ALA A 119 14.71 -10.53 9.89
N SER A 120 15.98 -10.13 10.05
CA SER A 120 16.66 -9.28 9.07
C SER A 120 16.91 -10.02 7.76
N GLY A 121 17.26 -11.32 7.82
CA GLY A 121 17.38 -12.17 6.64
C GLY A 121 16.07 -12.27 5.85
N ILE A 122 14.95 -12.46 6.53
CA ILE A 122 13.62 -12.48 5.90
C ILE A 122 13.31 -11.13 5.23
N ILE A 123 13.60 -10.00 5.87
CA ILE A 123 13.38 -8.67 5.28
C ILE A 123 14.22 -8.50 4.02
N VAL A 124 15.50 -8.84 4.06
CA VAL A 124 16.40 -8.78 2.88
C VAL A 124 15.85 -9.65 1.74
N LEU A 125 15.42 -10.88 2.03
CA LEU A 125 14.80 -11.76 1.04
C LEU A 125 13.58 -11.09 0.38
N PHE A 126 12.69 -10.48 1.17
CA PHE A 126 11.52 -9.78 0.62
C PHE A 126 11.88 -8.50 -0.14
N LEU A 127 12.96 -7.82 0.20
CA LEU A 127 13.47 -6.70 -0.57
C LEU A 127 13.99 -7.17 -1.94
N LEU A 128 14.72 -8.28 -1.99
CA LEU A 128 15.18 -8.88 -3.25
C LEU A 128 14.00 -9.35 -4.11
N LEU A 129 12.99 -9.99 -3.50
CA LEU A 129 11.74 -10.33 -4.19
C LEU A 129 11.03 -9.09 -4.73
N GLY A 130 11.22 -7.92 -4.11
CA GLY A 130 10.72 -6.63 -4.59
C GLY A 130 11.23 -6.23 -5.97
N LEU A 131 12.35 -6.78 -6.46
CA LEU A 131 12.83 -6.60 -7.83
C LEU A 131 11.87 -7.23 -8.85
N PHE A 132 11.23 -8.34 -8.51
CA PHE A 132 10.36 -9.10 -9.39
C PHE A 132 8.87 -8.83 -9.16
N MET A 133 8.49 -8.45 -7.93
CA MET A 133 7.10 -8.21 -7.53
C MET A 133 6.94 -6.82 -6.91
N ASP A 134 5.73 -6.24 -7.02
CA ASP A 134 5.41 -5.00 -6.33
C ASP A 134 5.04 -5.29 -4.86
N ARG A 135 5.83 -4.78 -3.91
CA ARG A 135 5.58 -4.84 -2.45
C ARG A 135 5.25 -6.24 -1.89
N PRO A 136 6.09 -7.28 -2.09
CA PRO A 136 5.77 -8.63 -1.66
C PRO A 136 5.51 -8.74 -0.15
N PHE A 137 6.36 -8.15 0.71
CA PHE A 137 6.18 -8.17 2.16
C PHE A 137 4.87 -7.47 2.59
N CYS A 138 4.62 -6.26 2.05
CA CYS A 138 3.43 -5.49 2.40
C CYS A 138 2.13 -6.17 1.97
N ASN A 139 2.15 -6.94 0.88
CA ASN A 139 0.99 -7.65 0.38
C ASN A 139 0.62 -8.88 1.22
N TYR A 140 1.61 -9.65 1.69
CA TYR A 140 1.35 -11.01 2.20
C TYR A 140 1.71 -11.23 3.66
N PHE A 141 2.63 -10.44 4.25
CA PHE A 141 3.17 -10.70 5.58
C PHE A 141 2.99 -9.55 6.58
N CYS A 142 2.90 -8.30 6.12
CA CYS A 142 2.87 -7.15 7.03
C CYS A 142 1.60 -7.11 7.88
N THR A 143 1.74 -7.43 9.18
CA THR A 143 0.64 -7.43 10.17
C THR A 143 0.18 -6.02 10.53
N GLY A 144 1.10 -5.03 10.58
CA GLY A 144 0.72 -3.63 10.76
C GLY A 144 -0.21 -3.13 9.65
N GLY A 145 0.07 -3.51 8.39
CA GLY A 145 -0.81 -3.23 7.28
C GLY A 145 -2.13 -4.03 7.31
N ALA A 146 -2.17 -5.24 7.93
CA ALA A 146 -3.40 -5.99 8.14
C ALA A 146 -4.33 -5.25 9.13
N ARG A 147 -3.80 -4.86 10.29
CA ARG A 147 -4.54 -4.09 11.30
C ARG A 147 -5.15 -2.81 10.72
N GLN A 148 -4.34 -2.01 10.05
CA GLN A 148 -4.80 -0.78 9.43
C GLN A 148 -5.80 -1.05 8.30
N GLY A 149 -5.60 -2.11 7.55
CA GLY A 149 -6.46 -2.53 6.45
C GLY A 149 -7.88 -2.83 6.89
N LEU A 150 -8.08 -3.53 8.01
CA LEU A 150 -9.40 -3.83 8.56
C LEU A 150 -10.22 -2.55 8.80
N PHE A 151 -9.62 -1.57 9.47
CA PHE A 151 -10.29 -0.28 9.73
C PHE A 151 -10.49 0.55 8.46
N SER A 152 -9.63 0.41 7.47
CA SER A 152 -9.69 1.18 6.22
C SER A 152 -10.87 0.81 5.32
N VAL A 153 -11.56 -0.29 5.57
CA VAL A 153 -12.80 -0.65 4.84
C VAL A 153 -13.90 0.37 5.09
N LEU A 154 -13.89 0.98 6.29
CA LEU A 154 -14.85 2.01 6.71
C LEU A 154 -14.50 3.42 6.22
N ARG A 155 -13.42 3.59 5.44
CA ARG A 155 -12.96 4.90 5.00
C ARG A 155 -14.01 5.68 4.23
N ILE A 156 -14.06 6.97 4.50
CA ILE A 156 -14.97 7.94 3.88
C ILE A 156 -14.38 8.44 2.54
N PHE A 157 -13.05 8.66 2.50
CA PHE A 157 -12.35 9.09 1.30
C PHE A 157 -11.59 7.93 0.67
N GLY A 158 -11.59 7.85 -0.65
CA GLY A 158 -10.91 6.77 -1.37
C GLY A 158 -10.86 6.97 -2.87
N ILE A 159 -10.41 5.93 -3.57
CA ILE A 159 -10.33 5.91 -5.02
C ILE A 159 -11.72 5.64 -5.60
N ARG A 160 -12.19 6.57 -6.43
CA ARG A 160 -13.49 6.52 -7.12
C ARG A 160 -13.28 6.44 -8.64
N ARG A 161 -13.99 5.54 -9.30
CA ARG A 161 -14.04 5.42 -10.75
C ARG A 161 -15.39 5.89 -11.28
N ARG A 162 -15.38 6.75 -12.29
CA ARG A 162 -16.57 7.16 -13.05
C ARG A 162 -16.77 6.19 -14.22
N ALA A 163 -17.74 5.30 -14.12
CA ALA A 163 -17.97 4.25 -15.12
C ALA A 163 -18.28 4.82 -16.51
N GLY A 164 -19.06 5.90 -16.61
CA GLY A 164 -19.50 6.50 -17.88
C GLY A 164 -18.35 7.02 -18.77
N ASN A 165 -17.21 7.38 -18.18
CA ASN A 165 -16.04 7.87 -18.93
C ASN A 165 -14.93 6.83 -19.07
N CYS A 166 -15.18 5.60 -18.61
CA CYS A 166 -14.17 4.55 -18.53
C CYS A 166 -14.23 3.64 -19.77
N VAL A 167 -13.11 3.52 -20.48
CA VAL A 167 -12.96 2.63 -21.65
C VAL A 167 -12.56 1.19 -21.28
N ASN A 168 -12.61 0.82 -20.02
CA ASN A 168 -12.30 -0.50 -19.48
C ASN A 168 -10.92 -1.10 -19.88
N CYS A 169 -9.92 -0.24 -20.11
CA CYS A 169 -8.58 -0.69 -20.55
C CYS A 169 -7.78 -1.45 -19.48
N GLY A 170 -8.25 -1.56 -18.23
CA GLY A 170 -7.61 -2.28 -17.13
C GLY A 170 -6.26 -1.70 -16.64
N MET A 171 -5.80 -0.57 -17.18
CA MET A 171 -4.50 0.02 -16.83
C MET A 171 -4.37 0.34 -15.33
N CYS A 172 -5.44 0.76 -14.68
CA CYS A 172 -5.49 1.07 -13.24
C CYS A 172 -5.21 -0.17 -12.38
N SER A 173 -5.79 -1.33 -12.72
CA SER A 173 -5.55 -2.61 -12.05
C SER A 173 -4.15 -3.13 -12.37
N LYS A 174 -3.69 -3.02 -13.63
CA LYS A 174 -2.34 -3.42 -14.06
C LYS A 174 -1.23 -2.60 -13.40
N LYS A 175 -1.44 -1.35 -13.03
CA LYS A 175 -0.44 -0.49 -12.37
C LYS A 175 -0.56 -0.48 -10.85
N CYS A 176 -1.53 -1.20 -10.28
CA CYS A 176 -1.73 -1.25 -8.84
C CYS A 176 -0.62 -2.04 -8.14
N PRO A 177 0.19 -1.44 -7.24
CA PRO A 177 1.26 -2.14 -6.53
C PRO A 177 0.74 -3.16 -5.52
N MET A 178 -0.53 -3.04 -5.10
CA MET A 178 -1.19 -3.98 -4.20
C MET A 178 -2.03 -5.03 -4.96
N ASN A 179 -1.90 -5.06 -6.30
CA ASN A 179 -2.61 -5.99 -7.19
C ASN A 179 -4.12 -6.05 -6.92
N ILE A 180 -4.77 -4.88 -6.83
CA ILE A 180 -6.21 -4.73 -6.60
C ILE A 180 -6.91 -4.53 -7.94
N ASP A 181 -8.05 -5.19 -8.14
CA ASP A 181 -8.89 -4.94 -9.31
C ASP A 181 -9.69 -3.64 -9.15
N VAL A 182 -9.13 -2.56 -9.65
CA VAL A 182 -9.72 -1.22 -9.63
C VAL A 182 -10.70 -1.03 -10.80
N SER A 183 -10.51 -1.79 -11.89
CA SER A 183 -11.29 -1.63 -13.12
C SER A 183 -12.75 -2.03 -12.95
N ASN A 184 -13.05 -2.95 -12.05
CA ASN A 184 -14.40 -3.50 -11.84
C ASN A 184 -15.14 -2.88 -10.63
N THR A 185 -14.58 -1.84 -10.00
CA THR A 185 -15.18 -1.20 -8.82
C THR A 185 -15.45 0.28 -9.07
N GLU A 186 -16.58 0.81 -8.60
CA GLU A 186 -16.86 2.25 -8.62
C GLU A 186 -16.13 2.99 -7.48
N PHE A 187 -16.04 2.35 -6.31
CA PHE A 187 -15.30 2.86 -5.16
C PHE A 187 -14.45 1.73 -4.55
N VAL A 188 -13.15 1.95 -4.44
CA VAL A 188 -12.21 0.92 -3.96
C VAL A 188 -12.25 0.84 -2.44
N ARG A 189 -13.01 -0.09 -1.89
CA ARG A 189 -13.07 -0.41 -0.44
C ARG A 189 -12.12 -1.51 -0.01
N HIS A 190 -11.21 -1.92 -0.89
CA HIS A 190 -10.33 -3.04 -0.60
C HIS A 190 -9.40 -2.72 0.57
N PRO A 191 -9.29 -3.60 1.61
CA PRO A 191 -8.50 -3.35 2.82
C PRO A 191 -7.00 -3.13 2.53
N ASN A 192 -6.49 -3.67 1.43
CA ASN A 192 -5.10 -3.51 1.04
C ASN A 192 -4.84 -2.24 0.21
N CYS A 193 -5.83 -1.37 -0.02
CA CYS A 193 -5.60 -0.14 -0.76
C CYS A 193 -4.87 0.89 0.10
N ILE A 194 -3.63 1.16 -0.25
CA ILE A 194 -2.70 2.06 0.47
C ILE A 194 -2.78 3.54 0.03
N GLY A 195 -3.77 3.94 -0.75
CA GLY A 195 -3.94 5.33 -1.16
C GLY A 195 -2.77 5.91 -1.98
N CYS A 196 -1.99 5.10 -2.68
CA CYS A 196 -0.77 5.53 -3.41
C CYS A 196 -1.05 6.37 -4.67
N MET A 197 -2.30 6.56 -5.07
CA MET A 197 -2.74 7.33 -6.23
C MET A 197 -2.16 6.87 -7.59
N THR A 198 -1.51 5.71 -7.66
CA THR A 198 -0.92 5.21 -8.92
C THR A 198 -1.99 4.94 -9.99
N CYS A 199 -3.14 4.38 -9.61
CA CYS A 199 -4.26 4.16 -10.53
C CYS A 199 -4.84 5.47 -11.08
N VAL A 200 -4.89 6.54 -10.25
CA VAL A 200 -5.33 7.87 -10.68
C VAL A 200 -4.37 8.47 -11.70
N THR A 201 -3.06 8.37 -11.42
CA THR A 201 -2.02 8.95 -12.30
C THR A 201 -1.80 8.15 -13.58
N SER A 202 -2.19 6.88 -13.60
CA SER A 202 -2.03 5.99 -14.76
C SER A 202 -3.26 5.95 -15.68
N CYS A 203 -4.37 6.60 -15.30
CA CYS A 203 -5.59 6.56 -16.11
C CYS A 203 -5.52 7.52 -17.29
N PRO A 204 -5.52 7.05 -18.56
CA PRO A 204 -5.43 7.91 -19.74
C PRO A 204 -6.68 8.78 -19.90
N LYS A 205 -7.85 8.26 -19.55
CA LYS A 205 -9.15 8.98 -19.64
C LYS A 205 -9.48 9.81 -18.39
N LYS A 206 -8.59 9.86 -17.39
CA LYS A 206 -8.79 10.61 -16.12
C LYS A 206 -10.14 10.32 -15.44
N CYS A 207 -10.70 9.12 -15.65
CA CYS A 207 -11.97 8.70 -15.06
C CYS A 207 -11.83 8.22 -13.60
N ILE A 208 -10.61 8.19 -13.05
CA ILE A 208 -10.33 7.82 -11.66
C ILE A 208 -9.90 9.07 -10.90
N SER A 209 -10.51 9.27 -9.73
CA SER A 209 -10.21 10.39 -8.84
C SER A 209 -10.17 9.91 -7.38
N TYR A 210 -9.52 10.68 -6.53
CA TYR A 210 -9.65 10.54 -5.08
C TYR A 210 -10.78 11.42 -4.60
N GLY A 211 -11.68 10.90 -3.79
CA GLY A 211 -12.84 11.67 -3.33
C GLY A 211 -13.71 10.93 -2.32
N LEU A 212 -14.79 11.61 -1.95
CA LEU A 212 -15.78 11.12 -1.00
C LEU A 212 -16.53 9.89 -1.56
N MET A 213 -16.94 9.00 -0.67
CA MET A 213 -17.75 7.83 -1.01
C MET A 213 -19.07 8.23 -1.69
N PRO A 214 -19.54 7.51 -2.72
CA PRO A 214 -20.72 7.89 -3.51
C PRO A 214 -22.02 8.05 -2.74
N GLY A 215 -22.18 7.44 -1.58
CA GLY A 215 -23.40 7.54 -0.76
C GLY A 215 -23.46 8.75 0.17
N LEU A 216 -22.36 9.48 0.36
CA LEU A 216 -22.27 10.64 1.27
C LEU A 216 -22.43 12.01 0.54
N LYS A 217 -22.41 12.03 -0.77
CA LYS A 217 -22.82 13.20 -1.55
C LYS A 217 -24.26 13.01 -1.99
N ALA A 218 -25.16 13.90 -1.56
CA ALA A 218 -26.40 14.11 -2.25
C ALA A 218 -26.10 14.33 -3.74
N THR A 219 -26.54 13.43 -4.58
CA THR A 219 -26.38 13.49 -6.04
C THR A 219 -27.14 14.70 -6.56
N PRO A 220 -26.52 15.72 -7.16
CA PRO A 220 -27.27 16.59 -8.04
C PRO A 220 -27.74 15.75 -9.23
N GLY A 221 -29.04 15.79 -9.48
CA GLY A 221 -29.84 14.95 -10.33
C GLY A 221 -29.15 14.44 -11.60
N ARG A 222 -29.18 13.14 -11.76
CA ARG A 222 -28.90 12.45 -13.02
C ARG A 222 -30.01 12.84 -14.00
N LYS A 223 -29.79 13.84 -14.84
CA LYS A 223 -30.62 14.03 -16.04
C LYS A 223 -30.46 12.75 -16.88
N ARG A 224 -31.50 11.92 -16.90
CA ARG A 224 -31.69 10.87 -17.91
C ARG A 224 -32.09 11.61 -19.18
N GLY A 225 -31.26 11.63 -20.17
CA GLY A 225 -31.57 11.85 -21.55
C GLY A 225 -31.45 10.57 -22.30
#